data_669018e29b80d7bae44badc83fb3ec70
#
_entry.id   669018e29b80d7bae44badc83fb3ec70
#
_cell.length_a   1.000
_cell.length_b   1.000
_cell.length_c   1.000
_cell.angle_alpha   90.00
_cell.angle_beta   90.00
_cell.angle_gamma   90.00
#
_symmetry.space_group_name_H-M   'P 1'
#
loop_
_entity.id
_entity.type
_entity.pdbx_description
1 polymer ?
#
loop_
_entity_poly.entity_id
_entity_poly.type
_entity_poly.pdbx_seq_one_letter_code
_entity_poly.pdbx_strand_id
1 'polypeptide(L)'
;MTEPNIQSNLGVSTRQVGGFAAVGFLAFSEVTSGMLQSWYIPLIPQIGQRLAVNPAQLNWVLASYLLSTVICVPVLAKLGDKYGHRRMVLFVLGTVTIGTIITAAAPSFGIFLLGRIIQGTLGALLPLEFAILRERAGASAGRAIGILVGCLGGGGAAGTLLVGILGTHANLTIALYLPAALTMASLATIAMFVPETTTRATGSIDWTGAALLGTGLAAFLVGISNGSKLGWTSTTTLMAIGGGLALLVVFVVTEKKISSPLVDLTLLTKGGVGFLLGLTALFGLQFYGAATVTALYFASKPEIVGYGFGLDSMGIGLAITPVPFALMIASSLADSLAQRIGTRAVLQISAVLISIWFGGLIVFRHSLTGFISMGLIGGTGVGLFIALLPALVISRARPQDSGIAGALYNTSRTVAGATAGAVFTAIMSGMVISGSKIPSETAFIAVWSVCIGVGVFIFVLAPFLNKLGGKAYQPEPTEQLIDLPVRESS
;
A
#
# COMPACT_ATOMS: atom_id res chain seq x y z
N MET A 1 -29.43 49.86 22.41
CA MET A 1 -29.84 49.02 21.29
C MET A 1 -28.53 48.65 20.56
N THR A 2 -28.02 47.46 20.83
CA THR A 2 -26.79 46.95 20.27
C THR A 2 -27.12 46.01 19.10
N GLU A 3 -26.67 46.37 17.91
CA GLU A 3 -26.82 45.55 16.72
C GLU A 3 -26.11 44.19 16.87
N PRO A 4 -26.73 43.05 16.50
CA PRO A 4 -26.02 41.78 16.55
C PRO A 4 -25.04 41.67 15.39
N ASN A 5 -23.82 41.31 15.73
CA ASN A 5 -22.67 41.14 14.84
C ASN A 5 -22.91 39.94 13.88
N ILE A 6 -23.41 40.20 12.68
CA ILE A 6 -23.75 39.21 11.63
C ILE A 6 -22.46 38.70 10.90
N GLN A 7 -21.31 39.33 11.09
CA GLN A 7 -20.10 39.00 10.33
C GLN A 7 -19.35 37.71 10.81
N SER A 8 -19.60 37.25 12.04
CA SER A 8 -18.90 36.07 12.57
C SER A 8 -19.40 34.72 11.99
N ASN A 9 -20.64 34.65 11.51
CA ASN A 9 -21.22 33.41 11.00
C ASN A 9 -20.92 33.13 9.51
N LEU A 10 -20.55 34.14 8.72
CA LEU A 10 -20.23 33.95 7.29
C LEU A 10 -18.82 33.36 7.05
N GLY A 11 -17.88 33.63 7.94
CA GLY A 11 -16.51 33.13 7.84
C GLY A 11 -16.36 31.63 8.14
N VAL A 12 -17.21 31.07 8.99
CA VAL A 12 -17.20 29.64 9.35
C VAL A 12 -17.85 28.80 8.24
N SER A 13 -18.91 29.32 7.60
CA SER A 13 -19.62 28.65 6.51
C SER A 13 -18.77 28.52 5.23
N THR A 14 -18.06 29.57 4.84
CA THR A 14 -17.22 29.55 3.62
C THR A 14 -15.97 28.67 3.77
N ARG A 15 -15.39 28.58 4.97
CA ARG A 15 -14.27 27.65 5.23
C ARG A 15 -14.70 26.18 5.17
N GLN A 16 -15.88 25.84 5.66
CA GLN A 16 -16.41 24.47 5.61
C GLN A 16 -16.77 24.02 4.18
N VAL A 17 -17.38 24.91 3.39
CA VAL A 17 -17.73 24.60 2.00
C VAL A 17 -16.45 24.39 1.14
N GLY A 18 -15.41 25.17 1.33
CA GLY A 18 -14.12 24.99 0.68
C GLY A 18 -13.41 23.68 1.10
N GLY A 19 -13.56 23.25 2.35
CA GLY A 19 -13.02 22.00 2.87
C GLY A 19 -13.68 20.76 2.25
N PHE A 20 -15.00 20.75 2.12
CA PHE A 20 -15.75 19.63 1.54
C PHE A 20 -15.51 19.47 0.03
N ALA A 21 -15.40 20.56 -0.72
CA ALA A 21 -15.06 20.49 -2.14
C ALA A 21 -13.67 19.88 -2.36
N ALA A 22 -12.68 20.26 -1.53
CA ALA A 22 -11.35 19.68 -1.60
C ALA A 22 -11.35 18.16 -1.34
N VAL A 23 -12.19 17.66 -0.42
CA VAL A 23 -12.37 16.21 -0.16
C VAL A 23 -12.81 15.47 -1.42
N GLY A 24 -13.73 16.04 -2.22
CA GLY A 24 -14.20 15.41 -3.45
C GLY A 24 -13.10 15.24 -4.50
N PHE A 25 -12.24 16.25 -4.69
CA PHE A 25 -11.13 16.17 -5.65
C PHE A 25 -10.02 15.22 -5.18
N LEU A 26 -9.71 15.20 -3.89
CA LEU A 26 -8.80 14.23 -3.31
C LEU A 26 -9.36 12.81 -3.36
N ALA A 27 -10.67 12.63 -3.17
CA ALA A 27 -11.34 11.34 -3.33
C ALA A 27 -11.24 10.81 -4.78
N PHE A 28 -11.37 11.68 -5.79
CA PHE A 28 -11.16 11.30 -7.19
C PHE A 28 -9.71 10.87 -7.45
N SER A 29 -8.74 11.57 -6.86
CA SER A 29 -7.32 11.20 -6.93
C SER A 29 -7.08 9.83 -6.30
N GLU A 30 -7.69 9.54 -5.14
CA GLU A 30 -7.56 8.23 -4.48
C GLU A 30 -8.30 7.09 -5.20
N VAL A 31 -9.44 7.35 -5.84
CA VAL A 31 -10.06 6.37 -6.75
C VAL A 31 -9.08 6.02 -7.87
N THR A 32 -8.45 7.03 -8.50
CA THR A 32 -7.46 6.81 -9.56
C THR A 32 -6.24 6.05 -9.04
N SER A 33 -5.77 6.36 -7.83
CA SER A 33 -4.68 5.66 -7.14
C SER A 33 -5.02 4.19 -6.92
N GLY A 34 -6.19 3.90 -6.37
CA GLY A 34 -6.69 2.54 -6.18
C GLY A 34 -6.79 1.75 -7.48
N MET A 35 -7.35 2.37 -8.51
CA MET A 35 -7.41 1.78 -9.86
C MET A 35 -6.02 1.38 -10.33
N LEU A 36 -5.04 2.28 -10.28
CA LEU A 36 -3.68 2.03 -10.78
C LEU A 36 -2.95 0.95 -9.98
N GLN A 37 -3.16 0.85 -8.67
CA GLN A 37 -2.54 -0.18 -7.84
C GLN A 37 -3.01 -1.60 -8.21
N SER A 38 -4.25 -1.78 -8.61
CA SER A 38 -4.82 -3.07 -9.02
C SER A 38 -4.74 -3.34 -10.52
N TRP A 39 -4.42 -2.32 -11.33
CA TRP A 39 -4.55 -2.32 -12.79
C TRP A 39 -3.76 -3.41 -13.49
N TYR A 40 -2.54 -3.65 -13.06
CA TYR A 40 -1.63 -4.56 -13.78
C TYR A 40 -1.89 -6.02 -13.48
N ILE A 41 -2.58 -6.37 -12.39
CA ILE A 41 -2.76 -7.75 -11.92
C ILE A 41 -3.49 -8.62 -12.97
N PRO A 42 -4.64 -8.22 -13.53
CA PRO A 42 -5.31 -9.01 -14.57
C PRO A 42 -4.54 -9.06 -15.89
N LEU A 43 -3.65 -8.09 -16.14
CA LEU A 43 -2.85 -8.02 -17.37
C LEU A 43 -1.53 -8.79 -17.29
N ILE A 44 -1.15 -9.33 -16.12
CA ILE A 44 0.14 -10.03 -15.92
C ILE A 44 0.40 -11.09 -17.01
N PRO A 45 -0.55 -11.99 -17.38
CA PRO A 45 -0.29 -12.99 -18.42
C PRO A 45 -0.03 -12.36 -19.79
N GLN A 46 -0.79 -11.32 -20.17
CA GLN A 46 -0.64 -10.65 -21.46
C GLN A 46 0.67 -9.85 -21.54
N ILE A 47 1.09 -9.22 -20.43
CA ILE A 47 2.38 -8.53 -20.31
C ILE A 47 3.51 -9.55 -20.51
N GLY A 48 3.40 -10.73 -19.90
CA GLY A 48 4.35 -11.83 -20.08
C GLY A 48 4.51 -12.28 -21.50
N GLN A 49 3.39 -12.45 -22.22
CA GLN A 49 3.38 -12.80 -23.64
C GLN A 49 3.97 -11.69 -24.51
N ARG A 50 3.53 -10.44 -24.33
CA ARG A 50 4.00 -9.28 -25.12
C ARG A 50 5.51 -9.06 -24.99
N LEU A 51 6.05 -9.20 -23.78
CA LEU A 51 7.46 -8.90 -23.48
C LEU A 51 8.34 -10.16 -23.45
N ALA A 52 7.80 -11.33 -23.78
CA ALA A 52 8.48 -12.63 -23.81
C ALA A 52 9.23 -12.96 -22.50
N VAL A 53 8.59 -12.70 -21.35
CA VAL A 53 9.17 -12.96 -20.02
C VAL A 53 8.56 -14.16 -19.32
N ASN A 54 9.36 -14.86 -18.54
CA ASN A 54 8.90 -16.05 -17.81
C ASN A 54 8.08 -15.67 -16.55
N PRO A 55 7.28 -16.60 -16.00
CA PRO A 55 6.42 -16.34 -14.85
C PRO A 55 7.16 -15.80 -13.61
N ALA A 56 8.40 -16.25 -13.35
CA ALA A 56 9.18 -15.77 -12.23
C ALA A 56 9.58 -14.29 -12.38
N GLN A 57 9.85 -13.84 -13.61
CA GLN A 57 10.16 -12.44 -13.88
C GLN A 57 8.92 -11.53 -13.72
N LEU A 58 7.70 -12.04 -13.97
CA LEU A 58 6.47 -11.26 -13.88
C LEU A 58 6.20 -10.71 -12.46
N ASN A 59 6.72 -11.35 -11.43
CA ASN A 59 6.64 -10.81 -10.07
C ASN A 59 7.29 -9.42 -9.95
N TRP A 60 8.31 -9.12 -10.76
CA TRP A 60 8.94 -7.81 -10.79
C TRP A 60 8.01 -6.70 -11.25
N VAL A 61 6.93 -7.00 -11.96
CA VAL A 61 5.89 -6.03 -12.33
C VAL A 61 5.31 -5.36 -11.08
N LEU A 62 5.10 -6.11 -10.01
CA LEU A 62 4.60 -5.58 -8.74
C LEU A 62 5.77 -5.17 -7.82
N ALA A 63 6.80 -6.00 -7.70
CA ALA A 63 7.91 -5.78 -6.79
C ALA A 63 8.69 -4.49 -7.07
N SER A 64 8.93 -4.12 -8.33
CA SER A 64 9.63 -2.88 -8.70
C SER A 64 8.85 -1.63 -8.28
N TYR A 65 7.54 -1.64 -8.42
CA TYR A 65 6.66 -0.59 -7.93
C TYR A 65 6.72 -0.48 -6.39
N LEU A 66 6.58 -1.61 -5.69
CA LEU A 66 6.60 -1.65 -4.23
C LEU A 66 7.96 -1.19 -3.67
N LEU A 67 9.05 -1.64 -4.27
CA LEU A 67 10.40 -1.23 -3.88
C LEU A 67 10.60 0.29 -4.01
N SER A 68 10.19 0.85 -5.14
CA SER A 68 10.25 2.30 -5.34
C SER A 68 9.37 3.06 -4.35
N THR A 69 8.18 2.53 -4.05
CA THR A 69 7.27 3.10 -3.05
C THR A 69 7.92 3.23 -1.68
N VAL A 70 8.68 2.22 -1.24
CA VAL A 70 9.37 2.24 0.06
C VAL A 70 10.32 3.43 0.20
N ILE A 71 11.02 3.77 -0.88
CA ILE A 71 11.97 4.88 -0.89
C ILE A 71 11.23 6.22 -1.04
N CYS A 72 10.28 6.27 -1.97
CA CYS A 72 9.60 7.51 -2.34
C CYS A 72 8.68 8.04 -1.23
N VAL A 73 7.99 7.18 -0.49
CA VAL A 73 7.00 7.61 0.52
C VAL A 73 7.62 8.50 1.60
N PRO A 74 8.66 8.09 2.34
CA PRO A 74 9.23 8.94 3.39
C PRO A 74 9.91 10.20 2.83
N VAL A 75 10.54 10.11 1.67
CA VAL A 75 11.19 11.27 1.02
C VAL A 75 10.14 12.29 0.60
N LEU A 76 9.09 11.87 -0.12
CA LEU A 76 8.05 12.77 -0.62
C LEU A 76 7.18 13.32 0.50
N ALA A 77 6.94 12.57 1.58
CA ALA A 77 6.26 13.09 2.76
C ALA A 77 7.04 14.27 3.37
N LYS A 78 8.35 14.12 3.61
CA LYS A 78 9.22 15.21 4.10
C LYS A 78 9.34 16.38 3.14
N LEU A 79 9.38 16.11 1.84
CA LEU A 79 9.33 17.16 0.82
C LEU A 79 7.99 17.91 0.87
N GLY A 80 6.88 17.20 1.15
CA GLY A 80 5.56 17.79 1.36
C GLY A 80 5.51 18.72 2.55
N ASP A 81 6.06 18.29 3.68
CA ASP A 81 6.17 19.11 4.89
C ASP A 81 6.99 20.40 4.63
N LYS A 82 8.06 20.32 3.84
CA LYS A 82 8.95 21.44 3.55
C LYS A 82 8.45 22.38 2.46
N TYR A 83 7.99 21.82 1.33
CA TYR A 83 7.66 22.62 0.13
C TYR A 83 6.17 22.79 -0.10
N GLY A 84 5.33 22.03 0.61
CA GLY A 84 3.87 22.05 0.51
C GLY A 84 3.30 20.76 -0.02
N HIS A 85 2.26 20.29 0.65
CA HIS A 85 1.68 18.98 0.37
C HIS A 85 1.01 18.95 -1.00
N ARG A 86 0.27 20.00 -1.40
CA ARG A 86 -0.33 20.07 -2.73
C ARG A 86 0.71 20.03 -3.84
N ARG A 87 1.82 20.78 -3.71
CA ARG A 87 2.90 20.75 -4.72
C ARG A 87 3.46 19.35 -4.88
N MET A 88 3.61 18.62 -3.77
CA MET A 88 4.09 17.24 -3.83
C MET A 88 3.05 16.26 -4.38
N VAL A 89 1.76 16.45 -4.14
CA VAL A 89 0.68 15.69 -4.79
C VAL A 89 0.74 15.90 -6.32
N LEU A 90 0.89 17.14 -6.78
CA LEU A 90 1.04 17.44 -8.22
C LEU A 90 2.30 16.80 -8.82
N PHE A 91 3.41 16.85 -8.09
CA PHE A 91 4.66 16.17 -8.50
C PHE A 91 4.46 14.65 -8.60
N VAL A 92 3.83 14.02 -7.61
CA VAL A 92 3.50 12.59 -7.60
C VAL A 92 2.63 12.22 -8.80
N LEU A 93 1.52 12.91 -9.02
CA LEU A 93 0.62 12.63 -10.13
C LEU A 93 1.30 12.83 -11.50
N GLY A 94 2.15 13.85 -11.62
CA GLY A 94 2.95 14.09 -12.83
C GLY A 94 3.95 12.97 -13.11
N THR A 95 4.72 12.55 -12.09
CA THR A 95 5.68 11.44 -12.23
C THR A 95 4.99 10.10 -12.50
N VAL A 96 3.85 9.84 -11.84
CA VAL A 96 3.03 8.64 -12.10
C VAL A 96 2.50 8.63 -13.53
N THR A 97 2.03 9.77 -14.04
CA THR A 97 1.58 9.89 -15.44
C THR A 97 2.72 9.56 -16.41
N ILE A 98 3.91 10.13 -16.20
CA ILE A 98 5.11 9.84 -17.01
C ILE A 98 5.47 8.35 -16.93
N GLY A 99 5.53 7.79 -15.72
CA GLY A 99 5.83 6.36 -15.49
C GLY A 99 4.82 5.45 -16.18
N THR A 100 3.54 5.83 -16.19
CA THR A 100 2.47 5.07 -16.86
C THR A 100 2.64 5.11 -18.38
N ILE A 101 2.97 6.26 -18.97
CA ILE A 101 3.26 6.40 -20.40
C ILE A 101 4.47 5.54 -20.80
N ILE A 102 5.55 5.57 -20.01
CA ILE A 102 6.75 4.75 -20.24
C ILE A 102 6.39 3.26 -20.19
N THR A 103 5.60 2.83 -19.19
CA THR A 103 5.14 1.45 -19.05
C THR A 103 4.29 1.01 -20.26
N ALA A 104 3.37 1.85 -20.71
CA ALA A 104 2.49 1.57 -21.85
C ALA A 104 3.25 1.47 -23.19
N ALA A 105 4.23 2.37 -23.39
CA ALA A 105 5.05 2.42 -24.59
C ALA A 105 6.22 1.42 -24.59
N ALA A 106 6.46 0.69 -23.49
CA ALA A 106 7.66 -0.10 -23.30
C ALA A 106 7.87 -1.18 -24.38
N PRO A 107 9.00 -1.14 -25.11
CA PRO A 107 9.37 -2.17 -26.09
C PRO A 107 10.08 -3.36 -25.45
N SER A 108 10.54 -3.25 -24.20
CA SER A 108 11.26 -4.28 -23.48
C SER A 108 10.85 -4.32 -22.01
N PHE A 109 11.06 -5.46 -21.35
CA PHE A 109 10.73 -5.63 -19.93
C PHE A 109 11.50 -4.67 -19.03
N GLY A 110 12.77 -4.35 -19.34
CA GLY A 110 13.55 -3.39 -18.56
C GLY A 110 12.94 -1.97 -18.59
N ILE A 111 12.48 -1.49 -19.76
CA ILE A 111 11.80 -0.19 -19.88
C ILE A 111 10.44 -0.22 -19.19
N PHE A 112 9.72 -1.34 -19.28
CA PHE A 112 8.48 -1.56 -18.54
C PHE A 112 8.71 -1.41 -17.02
N LEU A 113 9.74 -2.07 -16.47
CA LEU A 113 10.09 -1.97 -15.05
C LEU A 113 10.54 -0.55 -14.66
N LEU A 114 11.26 0.16 -15.54
CA LEU A 114 11.60 1.57 -15.29
C LEU A 114 10.34 2.42 -15.10
N GLY A 115 9.35 2.25 -15.97
CA GLY A 115 8.05 2.91 -15.79
C GLY A 115 7.39 2.54 -14.45
N ARG A 116 7.44 1.26 -14.05
CA ARG A 116 6.91 0.79 -12.76
C ARG A 116 7.65 1.40 -11.55
N ILE A 117 8.97 1.54 -11.64
CA ILE A 117 9.79 2.22 -10.61
C ILE A 117 9.34 3.68 -10.47
N ILE A 118 9.16 4.40 -11.57
CA ILE A 118 8.69 5.80 -11.55
C ILE A 118 7.28 5.90 -10.95
N GLN A 119 6.38 4.96 -11.26
CA GLN A 119 5.04 4.89 -10.67
C GLN A 119 5.06 4.65 -9.15
N GLY A 120 6.14 4.17 -8.57
CA GLY A 120 6.26 3.95 -7.12
C GLY A 120 6.07 5.21 -6.27
N THR A 121 6.24 6.39 -6.83
CA THR A 121 5.90 7.67 -6.18
C THR A 121 4.44 7.74 -5.75
N LEU A 122 3.52 7.00 -6.42
CA LEU A 122 2.09 6.93 -6.09
C LEU A 122 1.83 6.57 -4.62
N GLY A 123 2.70 5.76 -4.02
CA GLY A 123 2.54 5.39 -2.60
C GLY A 123 2.58 6.56 -1.64
N ALA A 124 3.16 7.70 -2.03
CA ALA A 124 3.19 8.91 -1.22
C ALA A 124 1.90 9.75 -1.32
N LEU A 125 0.99 9.44 -2.25
CA LEU A 125 -0.22 10.22 -2.48
C LEU A 125 -1.08 10.29 -1.22
N LEU A 126 -1.46 9.15 -0.67
CA LEU A 126 -2.34 9.04 0.50
C LEU A 126 -1.79 9.79 1.74
N PRO A 127 -0.52 9.63 2.17
CA PRO A 127 0.05 10.41 3.27
C PRO A 127 0.02 11.93 3.04
N LEU A 128 0.31 12.39 1.82
CA LEU A 128 0.27 13.81 1.45
C LEU A 128 -1.16 14.36 1.49
N GLU A 129 -2.13 13.60 1.02
CA GLU A 129 -3.54 13.97 1.07
C GLU A 129 -4.09 14.00 2.50
N PHE A 130 -3.65 13.08 3.37
CA PHE A 130 -3.99 13.13 4.80
C PHE A 130 -3.53 14.42 5.47
N ALA A 131 -2.35 14.90 5.12
CA ALA A 131 -1.84 16.17 5.66
C ALA A 131 -2.69 17.36 5.18
N ILE A 132 -3.08 17.39 3.89
CA ILE A 132 -4.00 18.40 3.35
C ILE A 132 -5.35 18.37 4.08
N LEU A 133 -5.92 17.17 4.27
CA LEU A 133 -7.21 17.02 4.94
C LEU A 133 -7.19 17.46 6.41
N ARG A 134 -6.11 17.18 7.14
CA ARG A 134 -5.96 17.61 8.52
C ARG A 134 -5.98 19.12 8.66
N GLU A 135 -5.27 19.81 7.79
CA GLU A 135 -5.25 21.27 7.82
C GLU A 135 -6.61 21.87 7.47
N ARG A 136 -7.38 21.21 6.56
CA ARG A 136 -8.62 21.79 6.01
C ARG A 136 -9.90 21.31 6.67
N ALA A 137 -9.97 20.04 7.05
CA ALA A 137 -11.19 19.45 7.59
C ALA A 137 -11.29 19.55 9.12
N GLY A 138 -10.21 19.94 9.83
CA GLY A 138 -10.21 20.12 11.27
C GLY A 138 -10.82 18.95 12.02
N ALA A 139 -11.88 19.18 12.80
CA ALA A 139 -12.57 18.13 13.58
C ALA A 139 -13.19 17.00 12.71
N SER A 140 -13.47 17.24 11.43
CA SER A 140 -14.01 16.24 10.49
C SER A 140 -12.92 15.47 9.71
N ALA A 141 -11.64 15.70 9.97
CA ALA A 141 -10.52 15.09 9.26
C ALA A 141 -10.57 13.55 9.31
N GLY A 142 -10.93 12.95 10.45
CA GLY A 142 -11.07 11.50 10.58
C GLY A 142 -12.08 10.89 9.60
N ARG A 143 -13.25 11.53 9.46
CA ARG A 143 -14.27 11.11 8.48
C ARG A 143 -13.77 11.26 7.04
N ALA A 144 -13.11 12.38 6.73
CA ALA A 144 -12.55 12.64 5.41
C ALA A 144 -11.48 11.61 5.03
N ILE A 145 -10.59 11.27 5.95
CA ILE A 145 -9.58 10.20 5.80
C ILE A 145 -10.25 8.86 5.54
N GLY A 146 -11.30 8.52 6.30
CA GLY A 146 -12.08 7.30 6.07
C GLY A 146 -12.69 7.22 4.66
N ILE A 147 -13.20 8.34 4.14
CA ILE A 147 -13.72 8.44 2.77
C ILE A 147 -12.61 8.18 1.75
N LEU A 148 -11.41 8.77 1.92
CA LEU A 148 -10.28 8.55 1.01
C LEU A 148 -9.85 7.08 0.96
N VAL A 149 -9.73 6.44 2.13
CA VAL A 149 -9.39 5.01 2.21
C VAL A 149 -10.46 4.14 1.56
N GLY A 150 -11.74 4.50 1.73
CA GLY A 150 -12.86 3.85 1.02
C GLY A 150 -12.77 4.04 -0.50
N CYS A 151 -12.42 5.24 -0.96
CA CYS A 151 -12.22 5.56 -2.38
C CYS A 151 -11.04 4.79 -2.98
N LEU A 152 -9.94 4.61 -2.22
CA LEU A 152 -8.82 3.76 -2.63
C LEU A 152 -9.28 2.31 -2.89
N GLY A 153 -10.05 1.73 -1.98
CA GLY A 153 -10.61 0.38 -2.11
C GLY A 153 -11.61 0.26 -3.28
N GLY A 154 -12.55 1.20 -3.38
CA GLY A 154 -13.51 1.27 -4.48
C GLY A 154 -12.85 1.47 -5.84
N GLY A 155 -11.81 2.31 -5.90
CA GLY A 155 -10.95 2.49 -7.07
C GLY A 155 -10.27 1.18 -7.47
N GLY A 156 -9.76 0.42 -6.49
CA GLY A 156 -9.17 -0.91 -6.72
C GLY A 156 -10.15 -1.88 -7.39
N ALA A 157 -11.38 -1.95 -6.88
CA ALA A 157 -12.44 -2.77 -7.46
C ALA A 157 -12.79 -2.34 -8.90
N ALA A 158 -13.03 -1.04 -9.10
CA ALA A 158 -13.35 -0.47 -10.40
C ALA A 158 -12.20 -0.68 -11.40
N GLY A 159 -10.95 -0.51 -10.96
CA GLY A 159 -9.76 -0.72 -11.79
C GLY A 159 -9.61 -2.16 -12.26
N THR A 160 -9.80 -3.11 -11.36
CA THR A 160 -9.71 -4.54 -11.67
C THR A 160 -10.76 -4.96 -12.70
N LEU A 161 -12.01 -4.49 -12.54
CA LEU A 161 -13.10 -4.75 -13.49
C LEU A 161 -12.81 -4.09 -14.85
N LEU A 162 -12.54 -2.79 -14.85
CA LEU A 162 -12.35 -2.03 -16.06
C LEU A 162 -11.19 -2.57 -16.89
N VAL A 163 -10.06 -2.87 -16.26
CA VAL A 163 -8.90 -3.43 -16.98
C VAL A 163 -9.13 -4.85 -17.44
N GLY A 164 -9.91 -5.65 -16.72
CA GLY A 164 -10.32 -6.98 -17.15
C GLY A 164 -11.09 -6.92 -18.46
N ILE A 165 -12.11 -6.03 -18.53
CA ILE A 165 -12.91 -5.79 -19.74
C ILE A 165 -12.03 -5.28 -20.89
N LEU A 166 -11.18 -4.28 -20.63
CA LEU A 166 -10.30 -3.70 -21.64
C LEU A 166 -9.24 -4.70 -22.14
N GLY A 167 -8.70 -5.53 -21.26
CA GLY A 167 -7.69 -6.54 -21.62
C GLY A 167 -8.24 -7.63 -22.52
N THR A 168 -9.55 -7.87 -22.53
CA THR A 168 -10.20 -8.88 -23.38
C THR A 168 -10.79 -8.28 -24.64
N HIS A 169 -11.47 -7.13 -24.55
CA HIS A 169 -12.24 -6.54 -25.66
C HIS A 169 -11.53 -5.39 -26.37
N ALA A 170 -10.47 -4.83 -25.78
CA ALA A 170 -9.67 -3.78 -26.39
C ALA A 170 -8.22 -4.24 -26.61
N ASN A 171 -7.45 -3.44 -27.38
CA ASN A 171 -6.02 -3.68 -27.53
C ASN A 171 -5.32 -3.45 -26.18
N LEU A 172 -4.39 -4.34 -25.80
CA LEU A 172 -3.55 -4.21 -24.60
C LEU A 172 -2.90 -2.83 -24.48
N THR A 173 -2.56 -2.21 -25.62
CA THR A 173 -2.01 -0.86 -25.68
C THR A 173 -2.98 0.16 -25.09
N ILE A 174 -4.27 0.13 -25.45
CA ILE A 174 -5.30 1.02 -24.90
C ILE A 174 -5.43 0.79 -23.39
N ALA A 175 -5.49 -0.47 -22.95
CA ALA A 175 -5.54 -0.81 -21.53
C ALA A 175 -4.34 -0.27 -20.75
N LEU A 176 -3.15 -0.22 -21.33
CA LEU A 176 -1.96 0.32 -20.70
C LEU A 176 -1.88 1.86 -20.69
N TYR A 177 -2.48 2.56 -21.67
CA TYR A 177 -2.48 4.03 -21.72
C TYR A 177 -3.60 4.69 -20.91
N LEU A 178 -4.74 4.02 -20.69
CA LEU A 178 -5.89 4.62 -20.00
C LEU A 178 -5.54 5.15 -18.59
N PRO A 179 -4.74 4.46 -17.76
CA PRO A 179 -4.34 5.01 -16.47
C PRO A 179 -3.57 6.34 -16.57
N ALA A 180 -2.83 6.59 -17.66
CA ALA A 180 -2.17 7.88 -17.87
C ALA A 180 -3.17 9.01 -18.07
N ALA A 181 -4.26 8.77 -18.78
CA ALA A 181 -5.33 9.75 -18.96
C ALA A 181 -6.04 10.04 -17.61
N LEU A 182 -6.28 9.00 -16.80
CA LEU A 182 -6.91 9.16 -15.48
C LEU A 182 -6.02 9.91 -14.48
N THR A 183 -4.72 9.60 -14.44
CA THR A 183 -3.78 10.33 -13.58
C THR A 183 -3.57 11.78 -14.06
N MET A 184 -3.61 12.03 -15.36
CA MET A 184 -3.58 13.39 -15.91
C MET A 184 -4.84 14.18 -15.55
N ALA A 185 -6.02 13.56 -15.59
CA ALA A 185 -7.26 14.19 -15.14
C ALA A 185 -7.22 14.50 -13.63
N SER A 186 -6.68 13.59 -12.80
CA SER A 186 -6.45 13.84 -11.36
C SER A 186 -5.47 14.99 -11.15
N LEU A 187 -4.37 15.03 -11.90
CA LEU A 187 -3.41 16.13 -11.87
C LEU A 187 -4.08 17.48 -12.17
N ALA A 188 -4.88 17.53 -13.23
CA ALA A 188 -5.58 18.76 -13.65
C ALA A 188 -6.59 19.21 -12.57
N THR A 189 -7.38 18.30 -12.02
CA THR A 189 -8.38 18.63 -10.99
C THR A 189 -7.73 19.13 -9.70
N ILE A 190 -6.65 18.49 -9.23
CA ILE A 190 -5.91 18.95 -8.05
C ILE A 190 -5.24 20.31 -8.32
N ALA A 191 -4.69 20.51 -9.52
CA ALA A 191 -4.06 21.77 -9.90
C ALA A 191 -5.04 22.95 -9.93
N MET A 192 -6.28 22.72 -10.34
CA MET A 192 -7.29 23.77 -10.47
C MET A 192 -8.06 24.05 -9.17
N PHE A 193 -8.34 23.02 -8.38
CA PHE A 193 -9.35 23.14 -7.32
C PHE A 193 -8.84 22.93 -5.89
N VAL A 194 -7.67 22.31 -5.70
CA VAL A 194 -7.13 22.09 -4.35
C VAL A 194 -6.12 23.19 -4.03
N PRO A 195 -6.36 24.03 -3.03
CA PRO A 195 -5.41 25.08 -2.64
C PRO A 195 -4.24 24.50 -1.84
N GLU A 196 -3.10 25.24 -1.81
CA GLU A 196 -1.89 24.81 -1.11
C GLU A 196 -2.06 24.84 0.41
N THR A 197 -1.34 23.97 1.12
CA THR A 197 -1.21 23.98 2.58
C THR A 197 -0.34 25.14 3.04
N THR A 198 -0.66 25.71 4.19
CA THR A 198 0.06 26.87 4.76
C THR A 198 1.19 26.44 5.69
N THR A 199 1.04 25.29 6.36
CA THR A 199 2.02 24.74 7.30
C THR A 199 3.29 24.31 6.57
N ARG A 200 4.45 24.69 7.11
CA ARG A 200 5.78 24.30 6.59
C ARG A 200 6.65 23.84 7.75
N ALA A 201 7.33 22.71 7.56
CA ALA A 201 8.34 22.25 8.50
C ALA A 201 9.74 22.79 8.10
N THR A 202 10.53 23.10 9.11
CA THR A 202 11.95 23.43 8.95
C THR A 202 12.78 22.16 9.19
N GLY A 203 13.49 21.67 8.17
CA GLY A 203 14.32 20.48 8.31
C GLY A 203 15.10 20.17 7.03
N SER A 204 16.21 19.43 7.16
CA SER A 204 16.95 18.86 6.04
C SER A 204 16.38 17.50 5.65
N ILE A 205 16.53 17.15 4.38
CA ILE A 205 16.14 15.81 3.88
C ILE A 205 17.39 14.92 3.96
N ASP A 206 17.21 13.76 4.56
CA ASP A 206 18.29 12.76 4.62
C ASP A 206 18.37 11.95 3.31
N TRP A 207 19.10 12.51 2.33
CA TRP A 207 19.37 11.82 1.07
C TRP A 207 20.27 10.59 1.26
N THR A 208 21.14 10.62 2.27
CA THR A 208 22.04 9.49 2.58
C THR A 208 21.22 8.31 3.09
N GLY A 209 20.30 8.54 4.02
CA GLY A 209 19.36 7.51 4.50
C GLY A 209 18.48 6.97 3.37
N ALA A 210 17.95 7.83 2.50
CA ALA A 210 17.17 7.40 1.35
C ALA A 210 17.99 6.49 0.39
N ALA A 211 19.23 6.85 0.10
CA ALA A 211 20.12 6.05 -0.74
C ALA A 211 20.48 4.69 -0.09
N LEU A 212 20.82 4.69 1.21
CA LEU A 212 21.14 3.46 1.95
C LEU A 212 19.94 2.51 2.03
N LEU A 213 18.76 3.04 2.35
CA LEU A 213 17.52 2.27 2.41
C LEU A 213 17.19 1.67 1.04
N GLY A 214 17.22 2.50 0.00
CA GLY A 214 16.88 2.09 -1.37
C GLY A 214 17.83 1.06 -1.94
N THR A 215 19.15 1.31 -1.88
CA THR A 215 20.15 0.38 -2.40
C THR A 215 20.23 -0.90 -1.57
N GLY A 216 20.09 -0.80 -0.24
CA GLY A 216 20.06 -1.95 0.65
C GLY A 216 18.89 -2.88 0.37
N LEU A 217 17.67 -2.33 0.26
CA LEU A 217 16.48 -3.10 -0.09
C LEU A 217 16.55 -3.67 -1.52
N ALA A 218 17.01 -2.89 -2.50
CA ALA A 218 17.16 -3.36 -3.87
C ALA A 218 18.13 -4.55 -3.93
N ALA A 219 19.31 -4.45 -3.34
CA ALA A 219 20.29 -5.53 -3.32
C ALA A 219 19.75 -6.78 -2.62
N PHE A 220 19.11 -6.62 -1.46
CA PHE A 220 18.50 -7.71 -0.69
C PHE A 220 17.42 -8.45 -1.49
N LEU A 221 16.46 -7.70 -2.10
CA LEU A 221 15.37 -8.30 -2.87
C LEU A 221 15.85 -8.93 -4.18
N VAL A 222 16.82 -8.32 -4.86
CA VAL A 222 17.47 -8.91 -6.05
C VAL A 222 18.15 -10.22 -5.69
N GLY A 223 18.87 -10.26 -4.56
CA GLY A 223 19.51 -11.48 -4.07
C GLY A 223 18.51 -12.61 -3.82
N ILE A 224 17.43 -12.33 -3.09
CA ILE A 224 16.38 -13.33 -2.82
C ILE A 224 15.69 -13.80 -4.12
N SER A 225 15.27 -12.88 -4.98
CA SER A 225 14.55 -13.21 -6.22
C SER A 225 15.37 -14.05 -7.21
N ASN A 226 16.70 -13.91 -7.21
CA ASN A 226 17.59 -14.65 -8.11
C ASN A 226 18.23 -15.86 -7.43
N GLY A 227 18.03 -16.08 -6.14
CA GLY A 227 18.66 -17.17 -5.39
C GLY A 227 18.39 -18.56 -5.97
N SER A 228 17.15 -18.83 -6.43
CA SER A 228 16.80 -20.10 -7.09
C SER A 228 17.43 -20.26 -8.46
N LYS A 229 17.74 -19.17 -9.19
CA LYS A 229 18.35 -19.20 -10.52
C LYS A 229 19.87 -19.30 -10.48
N LEU A 230 20.49 -18.52 -9.60
CA LEU A 230 21.95 -18.41 -9.47
C LEU A 230 22.55 -19.40 -8.46
N GLY A 231 21.68 -20.03 -7.67
CA GLY A 231 22.05 -20.86 -6.51
C GLY A 231 22.09 -20.05 -5.22
N TRP A 232 21.48 -20.58 -4.16
CA TRP A 232 21.41 -19.93 -2.84
C TRP A 232 22.79 -19.75 -2.18
N THR A 233 23.75 -20.63 -2.52
CA THR A 233 25.12 -20.60 -2.02
C THR A 233 26.10 -19.90 -2.95
N SER A 234 25.63 -19.36 -4.09
CA SER A 234 26.51 -18.64 -5.02
C SER A 234 27.02 -17.34 -4.39
N THR A 235 28.26 -17.00 -4.67
CA THR A 235 28.90 -15.76 -4.17
C THR A 235 28.06 -14.52 -4.53
N THR A 236 27.51 -14.46 -5.74
CA THR A 236 26.68 -13.34 -6.20
C THR A 236 25.41 -13.21 -5.35
N THR A 237 24.70 -14.31 -5.06
CA THR A 237 23.51 -14.30 -4.22
C THR A 237 23.81 -13.89 -2.79
N LEU A 238 24.87 -14.49 -2.21
CA LEU A 238 25.30 -14.19 -0.84
C LEU A 238 25.78 -12.74 -0.70
N MET A 239 26.52 -12.22 -1.67
CA MET A 239 26.95 -10.81 -1.69
C MET A 239 25.77 -9.86 -1.83
N ALA A 240 24.76 -10.17 -2.66
CA ALA A 240 23.58 -9.35 -2.82
C ALA A 240 22.74 -9.32 -1.53
N ILE A 241 22.47 -10.48 -0.92
CA ILE A 241 21.71 -10.57 0.33
C ILE A 241 22.51 -9.96 1.49
N GLY A 242 23.75 -10.38 1.69
CA GLY A 242 24.61 -9.91 2.79
C GLY A 242 24.96 -8.44 2.67
N GLY A 243 25.32 -7.97 1.46
CA GLY A 243 25.57 -6.56 1.18
C GLY A 243 24.32 -5.69 1.37
N GLY A 244 23.16 -6.17 0.90
CA GLY A 244 21.88 -5.52 1.14
C GLY A 244 21.56 -5.38 2.63
N LEU A 245 21.70 -6.45 3.40
CA LEU A 245 21.50 -6.42 4.87
C LEU A 245 22.52 -5.50 5.55
N ALA A 246 23.79 -5.53 5.14
CA ALA A 246 24.82 -4.65 5.69
C ALA A 246 24.47 -3.16 5.44
N LEU A 247 24.01 -2.80 4.24
CA LEU A 247 23.55 -1.45 3.93
C LEU A 247 22.33 -1.04 4.78
N LEU A 248 21.39 -1.95 5.02
CA LEU A 248 20.24 -1.70 5.91
C LEU A 248 20.67 -1.52 7.37
N VAL A 249 21.67 -2.27 7.84
CA VAL A 249 22.25 -2.05 9.18
C VAL A 249 22.94 -0.69 9.25
N VAL A 250 23.73 -0.32 8.24
CA VAL A 250 24.37 1.01 8.15
C VAL A 250 23.30 2.10 8.13
N PHE A 251 22.20 1.93 7.38
CA PHE A 251 21.05 2.83 7.40
C PHE A 251 20.52 3.04 8.83
N VAL A 252 20.21 1.96 9.56
CA VAL A 252 19.70 2.03 10.94
C VAL A 252 20.68 2.74 11.88
N VAL A 253 21.99 2.48 11.74
CA VAL A 253 23.04 3.13 12.56
C VAL A 253 23.15 4.61 12.23
N THR A 254 23.07 4.97 10.96
CA THR A 254 23.17 6.36 10.48
C THR A 254 21.96 7.17 10.92
N GLU A 255 20.75 6.61 10.77
CA GLU A 255 19.49 7.25 11.19
C GLU A 255 19.45 7.62 12.68
N LYS A 256 20.07 6.80 13.54
CA LYS A 256 20.17 7.10 14.98
C LYS A 256 21.07 8.30 15.30
N LYS A 257 21.94 8.73 14.37
CA LYS A 257 22.91 9.79 14.57
C LYS A 257 22.52 11.10 13.91
N ILE A 258 21.57 11.08 12.98
CA ILE A 258 21.15 12.26 12.22
C ILE A 258 20.07 13.02 13.00
N SER A 259 20.18 14.34 13.01
CA SER A 259 19.22 15.24 13.70
C SER A 259 17.84 15.29 13.04
N SER A 260 17.77 15.03 11.73
CA SER A 260 16.52 14.99 10.95
C SER A 260 16.41 13.67 10.17
N PRO A 261 16.27 12.52 10.85
CA PRO A 261 16.29 11.21 10.21
C PRO A 261 15.16 11.05 9.20
N LEU A 262 15.36 10.25 8.14
CA LEU A 262 14.32 9.93 7.17
C LEU A 262 13.20 9.13 7.83
N VAL A 263 13.59 8.20 8.71
CA VAL A 263 12.72 7.35 9.52
C VAL A 263 13.07 7.54 10.99
N ASP A 264 12.21 8.15 11.75
CA ASP A 264 12.44 8.29 13.21
C ASP A 264 12.32 6.93 13.90
N LEU A 265 13.46 6.27 14.09
CA LEU A 265 13.53 4.97 14.74
C LEU A 265 13.14 5.01 16.22
N THR A 266 13.11 6.20 16.86
CA THR A 266 12.66 6.33 18.24
C THR A 266 11.16 6.08 18.36
N LEU A 267 10.39 6.36 17.32
CA LEU A 267 8.97 6.02 17.24
C LEU A 267 8.74 4.51 17.28
N LEU A 268 9.68 3.70 16.76
CA LEU A 268 9.56 2.23 16.80
C LEU A 268 9.61 1.68 18.23
N THR A 269 10.35 2.34 19.11
CA THR A 269 10.55 1.90 20.50
C THR A 269 9.56 2.53 21.47
N LYS A 270 8.96 3.67 21.10
CA LYS A 270 8.00 4.40 21.94
C LYS A 270 6.55 3.98 21.64
N GLY A 271 5.72 3.94 22.67
CA GLY A 271 4.27 3.79 22.53
C GLY A 271 3.78 2.50 21.84
N GLY A 272 4.64 1.49 21.66
CA GLY A 272 4.26 0.22 21.02
C GLY A 272 4.06 0.33 19.50
N VAL A 273 4.49 1.41 18.86
CA VAL A 273 4.40 1.61 17.40
C VAL A 273 5.12 0.49 16.65
N GLY A 274 6.31 0.07 17.10
CA GLY A 274 7.06 -1.03 16.48
C GLY A 274 6.29 -2.35 16.43
N PHE A 275 5.52 -2.67 17.48
CA PHE A 275 4.65 -3.84 17.48
C PHE A 275 3.55 -3.75 16.42
N LEU A 276 2.90 -2.58 16.31
CA LEU A 276 1.87 -2.34 15.30
C LEU A 276 2.45 -2.39 13.88
N LEU A 277 3.65 -1.86 13.67
CA LEU A 277 4.35 -1.95 12.38
C LEU A 277 4.76 -3.39 12.06
N GLY A 278 5.10 -4.21 13.07
CA GLY A 278 5.31 -5.65 12.91
C GLY A 278 4.05 -6.37 12.40
N LEU A 279 2.88 -6.10 13.00
CA LEU A 279 1.60 -6.62 12.51
C LEU A 279 1.29 -6.14 11.09
N THR A 280 1.62 -4.88 10.78
CA THR A 280 1.46 -4.30 9.45
C THR A 280 2.36 -5.00 8.41
N ALA A 281 3.60 -5.32 8.77
CA ALA A 281 4.52 -6.06 7.93
C ALA A 281 4.00 -7.47 7.61
N LEU A 282 3.54 -8.20 8.64
CA LEU A 282 2.93 -9.52 8.44
C LEU A 282 1.72 -9.48 7.51
N PHE A 283 0.87 -8.48 7.66
CA PHE A 283 -0.25 -8.25 6.75
C PHE A 283 0.22 -7.94 5.32
N GLY A 284 1.22 -7.06 5.17
CA GLY A 284 1.80 -6.70 3.87
C GLY A 284 2.36 -7.93 3.12
N LEU A 285 2.99 -8.84 3.85
CA LEU A 285 3.49 -10.11 3.33
C LEU A 285 2.36 -10.95 2.70
N GLN A 286 1.23 -11.12 3.39
CA GLN A 286 0.10 -11.87 2.88
C GLN A 286 -0.54 -11.20 1.66
N PHE A 287 -0.87 -9.92 1.80
CA PHE A 287 -1.71 -9.22 0.83
C PHE A 287 -0.99 -8.95 -0.49
N TYR A 288 0.20 -8.33 -0.43
CA TYR A 288 0.96 -8.01 -1.64
C TYR A 288 1.74 -9.21 -2.20
N GLY A 289 2.31 -10.05 -1.32
CA GLY A 289 3.12 -11.17 -1.74
C GLY A 289 2.33 -12.21 -2.56
N ALA A 290 1.09 -12.52 -2.15
CA ALA A 290 0.28 -13.53 -2.81
C ALA A 290 -0.46 -13.04 -4.07
N ALA A 291 -0.51 -11.72 -4.35
CA ALA A 291 -1.33 -11.18 -5.42
C ALA A 291 -0.96 -11.71 -6.81
N THR A 292 0.33 -11.67 -7.17
CA THR A 292 0.82 -12.20 -8.46
C THR A 292 0.63 -13.71 -8.57
N VAL A 293 0.90 -14.44 -7.49
CA VAL A 293 0.77 -15.91 -7.43
C VAL A 293 -0.69 -16.32 -7.70
N THR A 294 -1.64 -15.65 -7.06
CA THR A 294 -3.07 -15.91 -7.26
C THR A 294 -3.52 -15.61 -8.69
N ALA A 295 -3.05 -14.49 -9.28
CA ALA A 295 -3.36 -14.16 -10.68
C ALA A 295 -2.80 -15.21 -11.66
N LEU A 296 -1.58 -15.72 -11.42
CA LEU A 296 -0.98 -16.78 -12.23
C LEU A 296 -1.77 -18.09 -12.11
N TYR A 297 -2.29 -18.42 -10.93
CA TYR A 297 -3.15 -19.61 -10.78
C TYR A 297 -4.42 -19.50 -11.62
N PHE A 298 -5.11 -18.36 -11.60
CA PHE A 298 -6.28 -18.11 -12.44
C PHE A 298 -5.99 -18.27 -13.94
N ALA A 299 -4.82 -17.81 -14.40
CA ALA A 299 -4.41 -17.89 -15.80
C ALA A 299 -3.94 -19.28 -16.23
N SER A 300 -3.53 -20.15 -15.30
CA SER A 300 -3.02 -21.48 -15.61
C SER A 300 -4.09 -22.34 -16.26
N LYS A 301 -3.74 -22.99 -17.39
CA LYS A 301 -4.67 -23.80 -18.21
C LYS A 301 -4.70 -25.25 -17.73
N PRO A 302 -5.82 -25.75 -17.21
CA PRO A 302 -5.91 -27.11 -16.69
C PRO A 302 -5.52 -28.20 -17.71
N GLU A 303 -5.79 -27.96 -19.00
CA GLU A 303 -5.50 -28.90 -20.10
C GLU A 303 -3.99 -29.09 -20.31
N ILE A 304 -3.17 -28.09 -19.89
CA ILE A 304 -1.71 -28.12 -20.10
C ILE A 304 -0.97 -28.53 -18.83
N VAL A 305 -1.39 -27.97 -17.68
CA VAL A 305 -0.64 -28.09 -16.42
C VAL A 305 -1.35 -28.88 -15.33
N GLY A 306 -2.60 -29.28 -15.56
CA GLY A 306 -3.40 -30.08 -14.63
C GLY A 306 -4.05 -29.28 -13.49
N TYR A 307 -3.87 -27.96 -13.43
CA TYR A 307 -4.44 -27.05 -12.41
C TYR A 307 -4.76 -25.68 -12.99
N GLY A 308 -5.46 -24.84 -12.20
CA GLY A 308 -5.87 -23.49 -12.59
C GLY A 308 -7.23 -23.46 -13.24
N PHE A 309 -7.59 -22.30 -13.84
CA PHE A 309 -8.91 -22.09 -14.44
C PHE A 309 -8.85 -21.63 -15.89
N GLY A 310 -7.66 -21.38 -16.45
CA GLY A 310 -7.48 -20.93 -17.83
C GLY A 310 -8.12 -19.59 -18.15
N LEU A 311 -8.30 -18.72 -17.14
CA LEU A 311 -9.00 -17.45 -17.31
C LEU A 311 -8.17 -16.47 -18.12
N ASP A 312 -8.85 -15.72 -18.98
CA ASP A 312 -8.32 -14.53 -19.62
C ASP A 312 -8.30 -13.32 -18.65
N SER A 313 -7.87 -12.16 -19.11
CA SER A 313 -7.79 -10.96 -18.26
C SER A 313 -9.15 -10.52 -17.71
N MET A 314 -10.24 -10.69 -18.48
CA MET A 314 -11.59 -10.40 -18.00
C MET A 314 -12.02 -11.37 -16.90
N GLY A 315 -11.79 -12.66 -17.12
CA GLY A 315 -12.07 -13.70 -16.13
C GLY A 315 -11.28 -13.50 -14.84
N ILE A 316 -9.98 -13.16 -14.95
CA ILE A 316 -9.13 -12.83 -13.80
C ILE A 316 -9.64 -11.55 -13.09
N GLY A 317 -9.97 -10.51 -13.85
CA GLY A 317 -10.54 -9.26 -13.31
C GLY A 317 -11.81 -9.51 -12.52
N LEU A 318 -12.76 -10.26 -13.09
CA LEU A 318 -14.02 -10.63 -12.43
C LEU A 318 -13.78 -11.50 -11.18
N ALA A 319 -12.85 -12.46 -11.26
CA ALA A 319 -12.56 -13.36 -10.15
C ALA A 319 -11.87 -12.66 -8.97
N ILE A 320 -11.08 -11.62 -9.20
CA ILE A 320 -10.36 -10.88 -8.15
C ILE A 320 -11.22 -9.74 -7.57
N THR A 321 -12.13 -9.15 -8.33
CA THR A 321 -12.96 -7.99 -7.92
C THR A 321 -13.73 -8.16 -6.60
N PRO A 322 -14.21 -9.34 -6.19
CA PRO A 322 -14.86 -9.52 -4.89
C PRO A 322 -14.00 -9.09 -3.70
N VAL A 323 -12.67 -9.22 -3.79
CA VAL A 323 -11.74 -8.84 -2.70
C VAL A 323 -11.78 -7.34 -2.41
N PRO A 324 -11.48 -6.42 -3.35
CA PRO A 324 -11.51 -4.97 -3.08
C PRO A 324 -12.95 -4.46 -2.85
N PHE A 325 -13.97 -5.12 -3.39
CA PHE A 325 -15.37 -4.77 -3.10
C PHE A 325 -15.74 -5.06 -1.64
N ALA A 326 -15.43 -6.26 -1.14
CA ALA A 326 -15.64 -6.61 0.26
C ALA A 326 -14.78 -5.75 1.20
N LEU A 327 -13.54 -5.45 0.81
CA LEU A 327 -12.64 -4.54 1.52
C LEU A 327 -13.29 -3.15 1.71
N MET A 328 -13.86 -2.58 0.66
CA MET A 328 -14.52 -1.26 0.71
C MET A 328 -15.65 -1.24 1.73
N ILE A 329 -16.51 -2.26 1.73
CA ILE A 329 -17.62 -2.37 2.68
C ILE A 329 -17.09 -2.57 4.11
N ALA A 330 -16.19 -3.52 4.30
CA ALA A 330 -15.68 -3.87 5.63
C ALA A 330 -14.88 -2.74 6.27
N SER A 331 -14.10 -1.98 5.49
CA SER A 331 -13.34 -0.84 6.01
C SER A 331 -14.24 0.26 6.56
N SER A 332 -15.40 0.50 5.95
CA SER A 332 -16.36 1.49 6.44
C SER A 332 -17.05 1.09 7.76
N LEU A 333 -17.10 -0.21 8.05
CA LEU A 333 -17.72 -0.77 9.26
C LEU A 333 -16.70 -1.01 10.40
N ALA A 334 -15.40 -0.95 10.10
CA ALA A 334 -14.34 -1.36 11.02
C ALA A 334 -14.36 -0.57 12.33
N ASP A 335 -14.53 0.75 12.29
CA ASP A 335 -14.57 1.62 13.46
C ASP A 335 -15.78 1.32 14.34
N SER A 336 -16.96 1.18 13.75
CA SER A 336 -18.18 0.84 14.49
C SER A 336 -18.09 -0.52 15.17
N LEU A 337 -17.45 -1.48 14.48
CA LEU A 337 -17.23 -2.82 15.03
C LEU A 337 -16.20 -2.77 16.15
N ALA A 338 -15.11 -2.01 15.99
CA ALA A 338 -14.08 -1.84 17.01
C ALA A 338 -14.61 -1.16 18.29
N GLN A 339 -15.56 -0.22 18.16
CA GLN A 339 -16.24 0.39 19.30
C GLN A 339 -17.14 -0.60 20.06
N ARG A 340 -17.76 -1.57 19.38
CA ARG A 340 -18.67 -2.55 19.99
C ARG A 340 -17.97 -3.72 20.66
N ILE A 341 -17.00 -4.33 19.98
CA ILE A 341 -16.34 -5.57 20.43
C ILE A 341 -14.85 -5.39 20.77
N GLY A 342 -14.32 -4.18 20.61
CA GLY A 342 -12.94 -3.84 20.87
C GLY A 342 -12.01 -4.11 19.68
N THR A 343 -11.02 -3.24 19.50
CA THR A 343 -10.06 -3.27 18.39
C THR A 343 -9.30 -4.60 18.30
N ARG A 344 -8.94 -5.20 19.46
CA ARG A 344 -8.26 -6.48 19.53
C ARG A 344 -9.08 -7.60 18.87
N ALA A 345 -10.36 -7.70 19.23
CA ALA A 345 -11.24 -8.73 18.69
C ALA A 345 -11.41 -8.57 17.17
N VAL A 346 -11.54 -7.34 16.68
CA VAL A 346 -11.66 -7.07 15.24
C VAL A 346 -10.39 -7.49 14.50
N LEU A 347 -9.20 -7.21 15.04
CA LEU A 347 -7.93 -7.66 14.43
C LEU A 347 -7.80 -9.19 14.43
N GLN A 348 -8.27 -9.88 15.47
CA GLN A 348 -8.31 -11.34 15.51
C GLN A 348 -9.29 -11.91 14.48
N ILE A 349 -10.49 -11.35 14.38
CA ILE A 349 -11.48 -11.72 13.35
C ILE A 349 -10.89 -11.52 11.95
N SER A 350 -10.23 -10.38 11.71
CA SER A 350 -9.56 -10.08 10.45
C SER A 350 -8.51 -11.14 10.10
N ALA A 351 -7.65 -11.51 11.05
CA ALA A 351 -6.62 -12.54 10.85
C ALA A 351 -7.23 -13.91 10.54
N VAL A 352 -8.32 -14.28 11.23
CA VAL A 352 -9.06 -15.52 10.96
C VAL A 352 -9.68 -15.51 9.57
N LEU A 353 -10.35 -14.42 9.17
CA LEU A 353 -10.98 -14.32 7.85
C LEU A 353 -9.94 -14.41 6.73
N ILE A 354 -8.76 -13.77 6.88
CA ILE A 354 -7.67 -13.87 5.90
C ILE A 354 -7.11 -15.31 5.86
N SER A 355 -6.97 -15.96 7.01
CA SER A 355 -6.51 -17.37 7.07
C SER A 355 -7.52 -18.33 6.43
N ILE A 356 -8.81 -18.12 6.65
CA ILE A 356 -9.90 -18.86 6.01
C ILE A 356 -9.86 -18.65 4.49
N TRP A 357 -9.61 -17.42 4.03
CA TRP A 357 -9.46 -17.14 2.60
C TRP A 357 -8.37 -18.02 1.99
N PHE A 358 -7.13 -17.96 2.49
CA PHE A 358 -6.03 -18.74 1.93
C PHE A 358 -6.24 -20.25 2.10
N GLY A 359 -6.81 -20.71 3.20
CA GLY A 359 -7.22 -22.09 3.40
C GLY A 359 -8.30 -22.54 2.39
N GLY A 360 -9.27 -21.66 2.15
CA GLY A 360 -10.30 -21.88 1.15
C GLY A 360 -9.76 -21.96 -0.29
N LEU A 361 -8.72 -21.16 -0.64
CA LEU A 361 -8.05 -21.28 -1.93
C LEU A 361 -7.45 -22.67 -2.12
N ILE A 362 -6.91 -23.30 -1.07
CA ILE A 362 -6.38 -24.66 -1.11
C ILE A 362 -7.52 -25.68 -1.28
N VAL A 363 -8.58 -25.54 -0.49
CA VAL A 363 -9.71 -26.51 -0.50
C VAL A 363 -10.50 -26.42 -1.79
N PHE A 364 -10.80 -25.21 -2.25
CA PHE A 364 -11.63 -24.95 -3.43
C PHE A 364 -10.81 -24.68 -4.70
N ARG A 365 -9.55 -25.11 -4.75
CA ARG A 365 -8.64 -24.84 -5.88
C ARG A 365 -9.12 -25.32 -7.26
N HIS A 366 -10.03 -26.30 -7.30
CA HIS A 366 -10.66 -26.80 -8.52
C HIS A 366 -12.09 -26.24 -8.75
N SER A 367 -12.59 -25.35 -7.88
CA SER A 367 -13.90 -24.73 -7.98
C SER A 367 -13.78 -23.21 -8.10
N LEU A 368 -14.03 -22.66 -9.29
CA LEU A 368 -13.96 -21.23 -9.53
C LEU A 368 -14.90 -20.45 -8.61
N THR A 369 -16.16 -20.91 -8.45
CA THR A 369 -17.14 -20.30 -7.56
C THR A 369 -16.67 -20.32 -6.09
N GLY A 370 -16.13 -21.45 -5.62
CA GLY A 370 -15.57 -21.57 -4.28
C GLY A 370 -14.40 -20.62 -4.07
N PHE A 371 -13.49 -20.54 -5.04
CA PHE A 371 -12.32 -19.65 -5.01
C PHE A 371 -12.73 -18.18 -4.93
N ILE A 372 -13.70 -17.73 -5.75
CA ILE A 372 -14.26 -16.38 -5.75
C ILE A 372 -14.96 -16.06 -4.42
N SER A 373 -15.76 -17.01 -3.89
CA SER A 373 -16.46 -16.83 -2.61
C SER A 373 -15.49 -16.62 -1.44
N MET A 374 -14.35 -17.32 -1.46
CA MET A 374 -13.28 -17.10 -0.46
C MET A 374 -12.69 -15.71 -0.58
N GLY A 375 -12.65 -15.13 -1.79
CA GLY A 375 -12.21 -13.74 -2.00
C GLY A 375 -13.07 -12.70 -1.25
N LEU A 376 -14.39 -12.91 -1.13
CA LEU A 376 -15.28 -12.05 -0.31
C LEU A 376 -14.91 -12.12 1.17
N ILE A 377 -14.66 -13.33 1.68
CA ILE A 377 -14.25 -13.53 3.08
C ILE A 377 -12.90 -12.85 3.34
N GLY A 378 -11.93 -13.08 2.44
CA GLY A 378 -10.61 -12.47 2.54
C GLY A 378 -10.65 -10.95 2.46
N GLY A 379 -11.40 -10.42 1.50
CA GLY A 379 -11.59 -8.98 1.32
C GLY A 379 -12.19 -8.31 2.56
N THR A 380 -13.15 -8.97 3.21
CA THR A 380 -13.70 -8.50 4.50
C THR A 380 -12.61 -8.43 5.57
N GLY A 381 -11.80 -9.48 5.73
CA GLY A 381 -10.68 -9.48 6.68
C GLY A 381 -9.66 -8.38 6.38
N VAL A 382 -9.28 -8.23 5.10
CA VAL A 382 -8.35 -7.20 4.63
C VAL A 382 -8.88 -5.80 4.93
N GLY A 383 -10.19 -5.54 4.66
CA GLY A 383 -10.82 -4.25 4.88
C GLY A 383 -10.81 -3.82 6.35
N LEU A 384 -11.15 -4.73 7.26
CA LEU A 384 -11.08 -4.48 8.69
C LEU A 384 -9.65 -4.15 9.14
N PHE A 385 -8.66 -4.86 8.63
CA PHE A 385 -7.25 -4.69 9.00
C PHE A 385 -6.68 -3.35 8.51
N ILE A 386 -6.91 -3.01 7.22
CA ILE A 386 -6.43 -1.77 6.60
C ILE A 386 -7.06 -0.52 7.22
N ALA A 387 -8.30 -0.60 7.70
CA ALA A 387 -8.95 0.53 8.36
C ALA A 387 -8.37 0.80 9.76
N LEU A 388 -8.14 -0.26 10.55
CA LEU A 388 -7.80 -0.10 11.96
C LEU A 388 -6.32 0.15 12.21
N LEU A 389 -5.41 -0.55 11.51
CA LEU A 389 -3.97 -0.46 11.83
C LEU A 389 -3.37 0.93 11.61
N PRO A 390 -3.61 1.64 10.49
CA PRO A 390 -3.06 2.99 10.35
C PRO A 390 -3.59 3.95 11.41
N ALA A 391 -4.88 3.85 11.75
CA ALA A 391 -5.47 4.66 12.82
C ALA A 391 -4.79 4.41 14.17
N LEU A 392 -4.49 3.13 14.50
CA LEU A 392 -3.76 2.76 15.70
C LEU A 392 -2.34 3.28 15.70
N VAL A 393 -1.59 3.12 14.61
CA VAL A 393 -0.21 3.60 14.48
C VAL A 393 -0.17 5.12 14.68
N ILE A 394 -1.07 5.85 14.01
CA ILE A 394 -1.14 7.30 14.08
C ILE A 394 -1.56 7.78 15.47
N SER A 395 -2.48 7.09 16.15
CA SER A 395 -2.94 7.48 17.50
C SER A 395 -1.86 7.32 18.60
N ARG A 396 -0.78 6.59 18.31
CA ARG A 396 0.36 6.40 19.22
C ARG A 396 1.47 7.43 19.01
N ALA A 397 1.44 8.13 17.89
CA ALA A 397 2.38 9.20 17.58
C ALA A 397 1.85 10.56 18.10
N ARG A 398 2.75 11.49 18.38
CA ARG A 398 2.37 12.87 18.66
C ARG A 398 1.67 13.48 17.43
N PRO A 399 0.76 14.45 17.60
CA PRO A 399 0.06 15.08 16.47
C PRO A 399 0.99 15.55 15.34
N GLN A 400 2.13 16.10 15.68
CA GLN A 400 3.17 16.57 14.76
C GLN A 400 3.90 15.43 14.01
N ASP A 401 3.96 14.21 14.59
CA ASP A 401 4.65 13.05 14.04
C ASP A 401 3.71 12.12 13.26
N SER A 402 2.45 12.47 13.17
CA SER A 402 1.40 11.63 12.59
C SER A 402 1.58 11.33 11.09
N GLY A 403 2.16 12.27 10.32
CA GLY A 403 2.53 12.05 8.92
C GLY A 403 3.64 10.99 8.80
N ILE A 404 4.66 11.08 9.66
CA ILE A 404 5.76 10.11 9.73
C ILE A 404 5.23 8.73 10.14
N ALA A 405 4.33 8.66 11.13
CA ALA A 405 3.71 7.41 11.55
C ALA A 405 2.92 6.73 10.42
N GLY A 406 2.16 7.50 9.64
CA GLY A 406 1.47 7.02 8.44
C GLY A 406 2.42 6.54 7.34
N ALA A 407 3.54 7.25 7.14
CA ALA A 407 4.58 6.85 6.20
C ALA A 407 5.24 5.52 6.64
N LEU A 408 5.56 5.37 7.94
CA LEU A 408 6.10 4.13 8.51
C LEU A 408 5.15 2.95 8.34
N TYR A 409 3.84 3.15 8.57
CA TYR A 409 2.82 2.15 8.32
C TYR A 409 2.87 1.66 6.86
N ASN A 410 2.84 2.59 5.91
CA ASN A 410 2.84 2.23 4.48
C ASN A 410 4.17 1.57 4.06
N THR A 411 5.30 2.09 4.53
CA THR A 411 6.63 1.53 4.27
C THR A 411 6.75 0.10 4.81
N SER A 412 6.36 -0.14 6.07
CA SER A 412 6.41 -1.47 6.69
C SER A 412 5.63 -2.51 5.89
N ARG A 413 4.39 -2.18 5.52
CA ARG A 413 3.52 -3.03 4.68
C ARG A 413 4.16 -3.33 3.32
N THR A 414 4.71 -2.32 2.69
CA THR A 414 5.24 -2.38 1.33
C THR A 414 6.55 -3.17 1.27
N VAL A 415 7.48 -2.93 2.22
CA VAL A 415 8.73 -3.70 2.35
C VAL A 415 8.45 -5.19 2.53
N ALA A 416 7.56 -5.52 3.47
CA ALA A 416 7.20 -6.90 3.73
C ALA A 416 6.53 -7.57 2.52
N GLY A 417 5.66 -6.84 1.81
CA GLY A 417 5.04 -7.31 0.57
C GLY A 417 6.04 -7.57 -0.55
N ALA A 418 7.00 -6.66 -0.76
CA ALA A 418 8.06 -6.83 -1.76
C ALA A 418 8.96 -8.03 -1.41
N THR A 419 9.34 -8.16 -0.13
CA THR A 419 10.13 -9.31 0.36
C THR A 419 9.38 -10.62 0.15
N ALA A 420 8.09 -10.66 0.50
CA ALA A 420 7.26 -11.84 0.30
C ALA A 420 7.14 -12.21 -1.19
N GLY A 421 6.96 -11.23 -2.07
CA GLY A 421 6.94 -11.45 -3.51
C GLY A 421 8.24 -12.11 -4.00
N ALA A 422 9.39 -11.68 -3.50
CA ALA A 422 10.69 -12.30 -3.82
C ALA A 422 10.78 -13.75 -3.30
N VAL A 423 10.38 -13.99 -2.05
CA VAL A 423 10.37 -15.34 -1.43
C VAL A 423 9.39 -16.26 -2.18
N PHE A 424 8.19 -15.78 -2.49
CA PHE A 424 7.20 -16.57 -3.21
C PHE A 424 7.64 -16.89 -4.64
N THR A 425 8.33 -15.94 -5.30
CA THR A 425 8.99 -16.21 -6.59
C THR A 425 10.01 -17.35 -6.47
N ALA A 426 10.80 -17.36 -5.39
CA ALA A 426 11.77 -18.42 -5.16
C ALA A 426 11.10 -19.78 -4.92
N ILE A 427 10.00 -19.84 -4.16
CA ILE A 427 9.19 -21.05 -3.97
C ILE A 427 8.63 -21.51 -5.32
N MET A 428 8.02 -20.61 -6.09
CA MET A 428 7.45 -20.92 -7.41
C MET A 428 8.48 -21.47 -8.41
N SER A 429 9.70 -20.91 -8.41
CA SER A 429 10.76 -21.37 -9.30
C SER A 429 11.52 -22.60 -8.80
N GLY A 430 11.45 -22.88 -7.50
CA GLY A 430 12.05 -24.10 -6.91
C GLY A 430 11.15 -25.33 -7.00
N MET A 431 9.83 -25.16 -7.15
CA MET A 431 8.84 -26.22 -7.19
C MET A 431 8.15 -26.27 -8.56
N VAL A 432 8.86 -26.76 -9.58
CA VAL A 432 8.39 -26.81 -10.97
C VAL A 432 7.94 -28.22 -11.38
N ILE A 433 7.12 -28.31 -12.43
CA ILE A 433 6.75 -29.58 -13.07
C ILE A 433 8.01 -30.16 -13.71
N SER A 434 8.24 -31.46 -13.53
CA SER A 434 9.39 -32.18 -14.06
C SER A 434 9.64 -31.90 -15.55
N GLY A 435 10.84 -31.46 -15.92
CA GLY A 435 11.19 -31.12 -17.29
C GLY A 435 10.67 -29.79 -17.82
N SER A 436 10.04 -28.97 -16.98
CA SER A 436 9.52 -27.67 -17.39
C SER A 436 10.01 -26.53 -16.47
N LYS A 437 9.72 -25.27 -16.87
CA LYS A 437 9.92 -24.08 -16.04
C LYS A 437 8.59 -23.56 -15.44
N ILE A 438 7.54 -24.36 -15.52
CA ILE A 438 6.20 -24.01 -15.05
C ILE A 438 6.09 -24.46 -13.59
N PRO A 439 5.65 -23.59 -12.66
CA PRO A 439 5.44 -23.96 -11.28
C PRO A 439 4.46 -25.14 -11.16
N SER A 440 4.69 -26.03 -10.20
CA SER A 440 3.75 -27.12 -9.90
C SER A 440 2.57 -26.59 -9.05
N GLU A 441 1.44 -27.30 -9.02
CA GLU A 441 0.31 -26.95 -8.14
C GLU A 441 0.73 -26.87 -6.67
N THR A 442 1.65 -27.74 -6.24
CA THR A 442 2.20 -27.74 -4.88
C THR A 442 2.92 -26.44 -4.52
N ALA A 443 3.50 -25.73 -5.51
CA ALA A 443 4.11 -24.42 -5.27
C ALA A 443 3.08 -23.37 -4.83
N PHE A 444 1.90 -23.36 -5.45
CA PHE A 444 0.80 -22.47 -5.07
C PHE A 444 0.27 -22.81 -3.68
N ILE A 445 0.06 -24.09 -3.39
CA ILE A 445 -0.36 -24.58 -2.07
C ILE A 445 0.66 -24.16 -1.00
N ALA A 446 1.96 -24.29 -1.28
CA ALA A 446 3.02 -23.87 -0.35
C ALA A 446 2.94 -22.37 -0.02
N VAL A 447 2.76 -21.51 -1.05
CA VAL A 447 2.61 -20.05 -0.84
C VAL A 447 1.37 -19.73 -0.01
N TRP A 448 0.21 -20.32 -0.32
CA TRP A 448 -1.02 -20.08 0.46
C TRP A 448 -0.91 -20.63 1.88
N SER A 449 -0.19 -21.74 2.09
CA SER A 449 0.09 -22.29 3.44
C SER A 449 0.95 -21.34 4.28
N VAL A 450 1.97 -20.71 3.67
CA VAL A 450 2.74 -19.65 4.34
C VAL A 450 1.82 -18.50 4.74
N CYS A 451 0.92 -18.07 3.86
CA CYS A 451 -0.04 -17.01 4.18
C CYS A 451 -0.97 -17.40 5.34
N ILE A 452 -1.44 -18.65 5.41
CA ILE A 452 -2.22 -19.15 6.55
C ILE A 452 -1.39 -19.05 7.84
N GLY A 453 -0.15 -19.55 7.82
CA GLY A 453 0.75 -19.48 8.97
C GLY A 453 0.96 -18.06 9.49
N VAL A 454 1.12 -17.11 8.59
CA VAL A 454 1.23 -15.67 8.94
C VAL A 454 -0.06 -15.16 9.57
N GLY A 455 -1.23 -15.53 9.04
CA GLY A 455 -2.52 -15.14 9.61
C GLY A 455 -2.73 -15.71 11.02
N VAL A 456 -2.40 -16.98 11.24
CA VAL A 456 -2.41 -17.60 12.57
C VAL A 456 -1.44 -16.86 13.52
N PHE A 457 -0.28 -16.48 13.03
CA PHE A 457 0.69 -15.73 13.83
C PHE A 457 0.17 -14.35 14.23
N ILE A 458 -0.48 -13.62 13.29
CA ILE A 458 -1.17 -12.35 13.61
C ILE A 458 -2.25 -12.58 14.66
N PHE A 459 -3.06 -13.64 14.54
CA PHE A 459 -4.10 -13.98 15.53
C PHE A 459 -3.52 -14.19 16.93
N VAL A 460 -2.39 -14.91 17.03
CA VAL A 460 -1.68 -15.16 18.30
C VAL A 460 -1.05 -13.88 18.85
N LEU A 461 -0.57 -12.97 17.99
CA LEU A 461 0.02 -11.70 18.42
C LEU A 461 -1.02 -10.64 18.82
N ALA A 462 -2.20 -10.63 18.23
CA ALA A 462 -3.24 -9.63 18.50
C ALA A 462 -3.61 -9.47 20.00
N PRO A 463 -3.66 -10.52 20.84
CA PRO A 463 -3.84 -10.39 22.30
C PRO A 463 -2.82 -9.50 23.01
N PHE A 464 -1.60 -9.43 22.48
CA PHE A 464 -0.54 -8.62 23.08
C PHE A 464 -0.65 -7.13 22.75
N LEU A 465 -1.64 -6.73 21.93
CA LEU A 465 -1.90 -5.34 21.56
C LEU A 465 -1.99 -4.42 22.79
N ASN A 466 -2.66 -4.85 23.85
CA ASN A 466 -2.83 -4.05 25.07
C ASN A 466 -1.54 -3.94 25.91
N LYS A 467 -0.65 -4.93 25.81
CA LYS A 467 0.63 -4.96 26.55
C LYS A 467 1.75 -4.28 25.76
N LEU A 468 1.89 -4.63 24.47
CA LEU A 468 2.98 -4.21 23.60
C LEU A 468 2.61 -3.05 22.68
N GLY A 469 1.33 -2.89 22.39
CA GLY A 469 0.83 -1.84 21.51
C GLY A 469 0.82 -0.43 22.13
N GLY A 470 1.20 -0.28 23.41
CA GLY A 470 1.23 1.00 24.13
C GLY A 470 -0.17 1.62 24.33
N LYS A 471 -0.20 2.83 24.88
CA LYS A 471 -1.42 3.64 25.02
C LYS A 471 -1.46 4.72 23.92
N ALA A 472 -2.63 5.22 23.58
CA ALA A 472 -2.74 6.42 22.74
C ALA A 472 -1.94 7.57 23.35
N TYR A 473 -1.36 8.43 22.51
CA TYR A 473 -0.65 9.61 22.97
C TYR A 473 -1.55 10.45 23.88
N GLN A 474 -1.06 10.78 25.06
CA GLN A 474 -1.69 11.76 25.94
C GLN A 474 -0.69 12.92 26.09
N PRO A 475 -1.07 14.17 25.78
CA PRO A 475 -0.18 15.31 25.96
C PRO A 475 0.19 15.42 27.44
N GLU A 476 1.45 15.77 27.72
CA GLU A 476 1.90 16.04 29.08
C GLU A 476 1.17 17.28 29.62
N PRO A 477 0.91 17.35 30.95
CA PRO A 477 0.19 18.47 31.54
C PRO A 477 0.78 19.84 31.22
N THR A 478 2.08 19.91 30.96
CA THR A 478 2.79 21.14 30.59
C THR A 478 2.49 21.59 29.15
N GLU A 479 2.22 20.68 28.22
CA GLU A 479 1.82 21.02 26.84
C GLU A 479 0.40 21.58 26.79
N GLN A 480 -0.48 21.17 27.73
CA GLN A 480 -1.86 21.68 27.83
C GLN A 480 -1.93 23.15 28.30
N LEU A 481 -0.89 23.63 29.01
CA LEU A 481 -0.83 25.01 29.51
C LEU A 481 -0.43 26.02 28.41
N ILE A 482 0.18 25.58 27.32
CA ILE A 482 0.61 26.47 26.22
C ILE A 482 -0.56 26.80 25.29
N ASP A 483 -1.60 25.96 25.25
CA ASP A 483 -2.80 26.16 24.41
C ASP A 483 -3.94 26.94 25.13
N LEU A 484 -3.73 27.37 26.35
CA LEU A 484 -4.71 28.25 26.99
C LEU A 484 -4.59 29.65 26.39
N PRO A 485 -5.70 30.25 25.87
CA PRO A 485 -5.66 31.61 25.39
C PRO A 485 -5.19 32.52 26.52
N VAL A 486 -4.18 33.33 26.23
CA VAL A 486 -3.70 34.37 27.13
C VAL A 486 -4.93 35.21 27.55
N ARG A 487 -5.36 35.10 28.79
CA ARG A 487 -6.34 36.02 29.35
C ARG A 487 -5.73 37.41 29.31
N GLU A 488 -6.13 38.22 28.35
CA GLU A 488 -5.90 39.65 28.39
C GLU A 488 -6.51 40.16 29.68
N SER A 489 -5.65 40.48 30.62
CA SER A 489 -5.99 41.24 31.81
C SER A 489 -6.28 42.68 31.38
N SER A 490 -7.55 43.00 31.36
CA SER A 490 -8.07 44.39 31.28
C SER A 490 -7.55 45.28 32.39
#